data_7c60f91fce0a9cfa353e94d00f9b7d84
#
_entry.id   7c60f91fce0a9cfa353e94d00f9b7d84
#
_cell.length_a   1.000
_cell.length_b   1.000
_cell.length_c   1.000
_cell.angle_alpha   90.00
_cell.angle_beta   90.00
_cell.angle_gamma   90.00
#
_symmetry.space_group_name_H-M   'P 1'
#
loop_
_entity.id
_entity.type
_entity.pdbx_description
1 polymer ?
#
loop_
_entity_poly.entity_id
_entity_poly.type
_entity_poly.pdbx_seq_one_letter_code
_entity_poly.pdbx_strand_id
1 'polypeptide(L)'
;MRSTQEIKATLQSAKPLLMARYPIESLALFGSFARGEATEQSDVDILVEFNGSIGWQFLTLADELETLLGLKVDLVSRKGVKPRYFEYIQKDLIYV
;
A
#
# COMPACT_ATOMS: atom_id res chain seq x y z
N MET A 1 15.35 -1.93 -11.07
CA MET A 1 14.25 -2.13 -10.09
C MET A 1 14.11 -0.90 -9.22
N ARG A 2 12.89 -0.54 -8.86
CA ARG A 2 12.66 0.65 -8.03
C ARG A 2 13.04 0.39 -6.58
N SER A 3 13.62 1.39 -5.93
CA SER A 3 14.01 1.28 -4.53
C SER A 3 12.83 1.56 -3.60
N THR A 4 12.98 1.18 -2.33
CA THR A 4 12.01 1.50 -1.30
C THR A 4 11.75 3.01 -1.23
N GLN A 5 12.81 3.81 -1.31
CA GLN A 5 12.69 5.26 -1.26
C GLN A 5 11.92 5.83 -2.44
N GLU A 6 12.13 5.29 -3.63
CA GLU A 6 11.40 5.72 -4.82
C GLU A 6 9.92 5.39 -4.71
N ILE A 7 9.61 4.17 -4.26
CA ILE A 7 8.22 3.76 -4.05
C ILE A 7 7.54 4.68 -3.03
N LYS A 8 8.22 4.93 -1.91
CA LYS A 8 7.71 5.79 -0.86
C LYS A 8 7.44 7.21 -1.37
N ALA A 9 8.38 7.77 -2.12
CA ALA A 9 8.25 9.13 -2.66
C ALA A 9 7.09 9.23 -3.64
N THR A 10 6.92 8.23 -4.51
CA THR A 10 5.82 8.21 -5.46
C THR A 10 4.46 8.17 -4.73
N LEU A 11 4.35 7.33 -3.71
CA LEU A 11 3.11 7.23 -2.94
C LEU A 11 2.83 8.53 -2.17
N GLN A 12 3.85 9.13 -1.58
CA GLN A 12 3.68 10.39 -0.86
C GLN A 12 3.19 11.50 -1.77
N SER A 13 3.72 11.57 -2.99
CA SER A 13 3.30 12.57 -3.96
C SER A 13 1.86 12.35 -4.43
N ALA A 14 1.43 11.10 -4.56
CA ALA A 14 0.10 10.77 -5.02
C ALA A 14 -0.96 10.82 -3.91
N LYS A 15 -0.54 10.81 -2.66
CA LYS A 15 -1.44 10.66 -1.52
C LYS A 15 -2.57 11.71 -1.47
N PRO A 16 -2.30 13.01 -1.68
CA PRO A 16 -3.39 14.00 -1.65
C PRO A 16 -4.48 13.71 -2.68
N LEU A 17 -4.09 13.32 -3.89
CA LEU A 17 -5.06 13.00 -4.93
C LEU A 17 -5.83 11.74 -4.61
N LEU A 18 -5.15 10.72 -4.09
CA LEU A 18 -5.80 9.47 -3.69
C LEU A 18 -6.79 9.70 -2.56
N MET A 19 -6.43 10.53 -1.58
CA MET A 19 -7.31 10.85 -0.46
C MET A 19 -8.53 11.66 -0.90
N ALA A 20 -8.42 12.40 -2.00
CA ALA A 20 -9.56 13.13 -2.56
C ALA A 20 -10.55 12.21 -3.26
N ARG A 21 -10.08 11.07 -3.76
CA ARG A 21 -10.91 10.12 -4.52
C ARG A 21 -11.46 8.97 -3.68
N TYR A 22 -10.76 8.59 -2.64
CA TYR A 22 -11.07 7.42 -1.83
C TYR A 22 -11.07 7.81 -0.36
N PRO A 23 -11.89 7.17 0.48
CA PRO A 23 -11.93 7.46 1.91
C PRO A 23 -10.72 6.83 2.62
N ILE A 24 -9.52 7.25 2.25
CA ILE A 24 -8.27 6.73 2.81
C ILE A 24 -7.89 7.52 4.06
N GLU A 25 -7.63 6.81 5.15
CA GLU A 25 -7.07 7.41 6.35
C GLU A 25 -5.56 7.31 6.36
N SER A 26 -5.01 6.15 5.99
CA SER A 26 -3.57 5.98 5.97
C SER A 26 -3.16 4.94 4.94
N LEU A 27 -1.91 5.07 4.46
CA LEU A 27 -1.27 4.13 3.57
C LEU A 27 0.10 3.79 4.14
N ALA A 28 0.50 2.54 4.06
CA ALA A 28 1.80 2.11 4.53
C ALA A 28 2.34 0.99 3.65
N LEU A 29 3.65 0.98 3.48
CA LEU A 29 4.35 -0.14 2.85
C LEU A 29 4.66 -1.20 3.90
N PHE A 30 4.62 -2.46 3.50
CA PHE A 30 5.13 -3.55 4.32
C PHE A 30 5.76 -4.59 3.43
N GLY A 31 6.23 -5.69 4.01
CA GLY A 31 6.78 -6.79 3.24
C GLY A 31 8.17 -6.49 2.71
N SER A 32 8.53 -7.17 1.62
CA SER A 32 9.90 -7.17 1.11
C SER A 32 10.40 -5.79 0.70
N PHE A 33 9.55 -4.97 0.06
CA PHE A 33 9.98 -3.61 -0.31
C PHE A 33 10.26 -2.76 0.93
N ALA A 34 9.44 -2.89 1.97
CA ALA A 34 9.67 -2.15 3.21
C ALA A 34 10.97 -2.55 3.89
N ARG A 35 11.33 -3.83 3.80
CA ARG A 35 12.56 -4.34 4.41
C ARG A 35 13.81 -4.12 3.55
N GLY A 36 13.64 -3.61 2.33
CA GLY A 36 14.76 -3.45 1.40
C GLY A 36 15.25 -4.79 0.83
N GLU A 37 14.39 -5.80 0.79
CA GLU A 37 14.73 -7.16 0.34
C GLU A 37 14.02 -7.55 -0.95
N ALA A 38 13.40 -6.58 -1.64
CA ALA A 38 12.62 -6.88 -2.82
C ALA A 38 13.50 -7.38 -3.97
N THR A 39 12.93 -8.29 -4.75
CA THR A 39 13.54 -8.78 -5.99
C THR A 39 12.64 -8.39 -7.16
N GLU A 40 13.03 -8.76 -8.38
CA GLU A 40 12.24 -8.49 -9.57
C GLU A 40 10.88 -9.20 -9.55
N GLN A 41 10.75 -10.26 -8.76
CA GLN A 41 9.50 -10.99 -8.62
C GLN A 41 8.64 -10.50 -7.45
N SER A 42 9.12 -9.54 -6.68
CA SER A 42 8.37 -9.06 -5.52
C SER A 42 7.22 -8.17 -5.91
N ASP A 43 6.08 -8.35 -5.24
CA ASP A 43 4.96 -7.41 -5.33
C ASP A 43 5.18 -6.30 -4.31
N VAL A 44 4.55 -5.15 -4.55
CA VAL A 44 4.57 -4.07 -3.58
C VAL A 44 3.40 -4.29 -2.63
N ASP A 45 3.70 -4.56 -1.37
CA ASP A 45 2.68 -4.80 -0.34
C ASP A 45 2.29 -3.48 0.30
N ILE A 46 1.01 -3.12 0.19
CA ILE A 46 0.48 -1.86 0.72
C ILE A 46 -0.68 -2.15 1.64
N LEU A 47 -0.60 -1.60 2.86
CA LEU A 47 -1.69 -1.63 3.82
C LEU A 47 -2.44 -0.30 3.74
N VAL A 48 -3.75 -0.36 3.53
CA VAL A 48 -4.60 0.82 3.52
C VAL A 48 -5.59 0.76 4.66
N GLU A 49 -5.76 1.89 5.35
CA GLU A 49 -6.81 2.03 6.34
C GLU A 49 -7.81 3.05 5.81
N PHE A 50 -9.10 2.71 5.83
CA PHE A 50 -10.16 3.57 5.33
C PHE A 50 -10.91 4.21 6.49
N ASN A 51 -11.38 5.44 6.29
CA ASN A 51 -12.21 6.14 7.26
C ASN A 51 -13.69 6.19 6.83
N GLY A 52 -14.08 5.28 5.94
CA GLY A 52 -15.45 5.17 5.45
C GLY A 52 -15.65 3.85 4.76
N SER A 53 -16.86 3.62 4.28
CA SER A 53 -17.19 2.39 3.57
C SER A 53 -16.52 2.37 2.21
N ILE A 54 -16.03 1.20 1.82
CA ILE A 54 -15.45 0.98 0.51
C ILE A 54 -16.03 -0.32 -0.05
N GLY A 55 -16.43 -0.26 -1.31
CA GLY A 55 -16.93 -1.44 -2.00
C GLY A 55 -15.96 -1.81 -3.12
N TRP A 56 -16.49 -1.90 -4.34
CA TRP A 56 -15.69 -2.24 -5.51
C TRP A 56 -14.56 -1.22 -5.77
N GLN A 57 -14.65 -0.04 -5.20
CA GLN A 57 -13.59 0.97 -5.31
C GLN A 57 -12.26 0.48 -4.76
N PHE A 58 -12.27 -0.54 -3.90
CA PHE A 58 -11.05 -1.16 -3.42
C PHE A 58 -10.22 -1.69 -4.59
N LEU A 59 -10.88 -2.34 -5.56
CA LEU A 59 -10.20 -2.86 -6.74
C LEU A 59 -9.66 -1.73 -7.64
N THR A 60 -10.44 -0.66 -7.76
CA THR A 60 -10.02 0.49 -8.55
C THR A 60 -8.79 1.16 -7.94
N LEU A 61 -8.76 1.25 -6.61
CA LEU A 61 -7.59 1.79 -5.91
C LEU A 61 -6.36 0.93 -6.15
N ALA A 62 -6.51 -0.38 -6.07
CA ALA A 62 -5.39 -1.30 -6.33
C ALA A 62 -4.84 -1.10 -7.74
N ASP A 63 -5.73 -1.00 -8.74
CA ASP A 63 -5.32 -0.78 -10.13
C ASP A 63 -4.61 0.57 -10.31
N GLU A 64 -5.11 1.60 -9.65
CA GLU A 64 -4.50 2.93 -9.73
C GLU A 64 -3.10 2.93 -9.13
N LEU A 65 -2.92 2.24 -8.00
CA LEU A 65 -1.61 2.12 -7.38
C LEU A 65 -0.63 1.37 -8.29
N GLU A 66 -1.09 0.32 -8.96
CA GLU A 66 -0.24 -0.41 -9.91
C GLU A 66 0.19 0.48 -11.06
N THR A 67 -0.73 1.29 -11.57
CA THR A 67 -0.42 2.22 -12.65
C THR A 67 0.61 3.26 -12.20
N LEU A 68 0.45 3.79 -10.99
CA LEU A 68 1.35 4.79 -10.44
C LEU A 68 2.76 4.24 -10.25
N LEU A 69 2.86 3.02 -9.74
CA LEU A 69 4.14 2.44 -9.38
C LEU A 69 4.79 1.68 -10.54
N GLY A 70 4.01 1.27 -11.53
CA GLY A 70 4.51 0.43 -12.61
C GLY A 70 4.92 -0.95 -12.13
N LEU A 71 4.36 -1.41 -11.01
CA LEU A 71 4.67 -2.68 -10.39
C LEU A 71 3.37 -3.31 -9.91
N LYS A 72 3.40 -4.62 -9.73
CA LYS A 72 2.26 -5.32 -9.19
C LYS A 72 2.09 -4.98 -7.71
N VAL A 73 0.86 -4.69 -7.29
CA VAL A 73 0.55 -4.27 -5.92
C VAL A 73 -0.35 -5.30 -5.26
N ASP A 74 0.01 -5.67 -4.04
CA ASP A 74 -0.84 -6.47 -3.17
C ASP A 74 -1.42 -5.51 -2.13
N LEU A 75 -2.67 -5.11 -2.34
CA LEU A 75 -3.34 -4.14 -1.49
C LEU A 75 -4.16 -4.85 -0.42
N VAL A 76 -3.91 -4.53 0.83
CA VAL A 76 -4.54 -5.16 1.98
C VAL A 76 -5.22 -4.08 2.80
N SER A 77 -6.49 -4.31 3.15
CA SER A 77 -7.25 -3.41 4.03
C SER A 77 -6.99 -3.74 5.49
N ARG A 78 -6.77 -2.72 6.31
CA ARG A 78 -6.53 -2.90 7.75
C ARG A 78 -7.65 -3.71 8.41
N LYS A 79 -8.91 -3.45 8.04
CA LYS A 79 -10.04 -4.17 8.62
C LYS A 79 -10.10 -5.63 8.17
N GLY A 80 -9.55 -5.94 7.00
CA GLY A 80 -9.55 -7.30 6.48
C GLY A 80 -8.42 -8.16 7.00
N VAL A 81 -7.47 -7.57 7.71
CA VAL A 81 -6.31 -8.31 8.24
C VAL A 81 -6.65 -8.84 9.64
N LYS A 82 -6.46 -10.14 9.82
CA LYS A 82 -6.66 -10.75 11.12
C LYS A 82 -5.61 -10.23 12.11
N PRO A 83 -5.96 -10.07 13.41
CA PRO A 83 -5.03 -9.51 14.39
C PRO A 83 -3.68 -10.20 14.43
N ARG A 84 -3.65 -11.53 14.33
CA ARG A 84 -2.40 -12.30 14.33
C ARG A 84 -1.51 -11.92 13.16
N TYR A 85 -2.12 -11.76 11.99
CA TYR A 85 -1.38 -11.41 10.79
C TYR A 85 -0.90 -9.95 10.85
N PHE A 86 -1.71 -9.09 11.44
CA PHE A 86 -1.34 -7.69 11.60
C PHE A 86 -0.11 -7.53 12.50
N GLU A 87 -0.02 -8.32 13.57
CA GLU A 87 1.16 -8.29 14.44
C GLU A 87 2.44 -8.57 13.65
N TYR A 88 2.32 -9.44 12.66
CA TYR A 88 3.44 -9.78 11.78
C TYR A 88 3.77 -8.61 10.84
N ILE A 89 2.74 -8.03 10.23
CA ILE A 89 2.88 -6.94 9.28
C ILE A 89 3.46 -5.68 9.92
N GLN A 90 3.00 -5.37 11.13
CA GLN A 90 3.32 -4.07 11.74
C GLN A 90 4.81 -3.87 12.01
N LYS A 91 5.58 -4.95 12.04
CA LYS A 91 7.03 -4.85 12.24
C LYS A 91 7.72 -4.13 11.09
N ASP A 92 7.14 -4.19 9.89
CA ASP A 92 7.74 -3.64 8.68
C ASP A 92 7.06 -2.37 8.19
N LEU A 93 6.00 -1.90 8.86
CA LEU A 93 5.21 -0.78 8.34
C LEU A 93 6.03 0.49 8.19
N ILE A 94 5.95 1.07 6.98
CA ILE A 94 6.49 2.40 6.67
C ILE A 94 5.34 3.23 6.15
N TYR A 95 4.85 4.15 6.98
CA TYR A 95 3.74 5.01 6.57
C TYR A 95 4.21 6.05 5.57
N VAL A 96 3.35 6.34 4.61
CA VAL A 96 3.66 7.33 3.58
C VAL A 96 2.76 8.55 3.67
#